data_68eed758f6282d4cc8a644dd8189a2f9
#
_entry.id   68eed758f6282d4cc8a644dd8189a2f9
#
_cell.length_a   1.000
_cell.length_b   1.000
_cell.length_c   1.000
_cell.angle_alpha   90.00
_cell.angle_beta   90.00
_cell.angle_gamma   90.00
#
_symmetry.space_group_name_H-M   'P 1'
#
loop_
_entity.id
_entity.type
_entity.pdbx_description
1 polymer ?
#
loop_
_entity_poly.entity_id
_entity_poly.type
_entity_poly.pdbx_seq_one_letter_code
_entity_poly.pdbx_strand_id
1 'polypeptide(L)' 'MQYFGVIVSEEKEVIIMQMYEVTALAPEGPKEVYQAVIFAEDEDDALNQLEKQLQEQGIAHGMCMAEEV' A
#
# COMPACT_ATOMS: atom_id res chain seq x y z
N MET A 1 23.47 -2.25 -11.54
CA MET A 1 23.11 -1.95 -10.16
C MET A 1 21.64 -1.71 -10.03
N GLN A 2 21.07 -2.16 -8.97
CA GLN A 2 19.64 -2.06 -8.78
C GLN A 2 19.29 -1.25 -7.55
N TYR A 3 18.26 -0.46 -7.67
CA TYR A 3 17.76 0.33 -6.56
C TYR A 3 16.38 -0.16 -6.22
N PHE A 4 16.21 -0.62 -4.99
CA PHE A 4 14.90 -1.06 -4.54
C PHE A 4 14.35 -0.03 -3.58
N GLY A 5 13.17 0.46 -3.89
CA GLY A 5 12.51 1.40 -3.03
C GLY A 5 13.10 2.79 -3.05
N VAL A 6 13.86 3.12 -4.10
CA VAL A 6 14.45 4.44 -4.22
C VAL A 6 14.12 5.00 -5.58
N ILE A 7 13.61 6.21 -5.59
CA ILE A 7 13.31 6.93 -6.82
C ILE A 7 14.08 8.24 -6.78
N VAL A 8 14.84 8.50 -7.85
CA VAL A 8 15.61 9.73 -7.95
C VAL A 8 14.95 10.62 -8.98
N SER A 9 14.52 11.79 -8.57
CA SER A 9 13.90 12.74 -9.46
C SER A 9 14.96 13.61 -10.13
N GLU A 10 14.53 14.31 -11.18
CA GLU A 10 15.44 15.20 -11.88
C GLU A 10 15.86 16.38 -11.04
N GLU A 11 15.10 16.66 -10.02
CA GLU A 11 15.41 17.75 -9.11
C GLU A 11 16.32 17.32 -8.00
N LYS A 12 16.88 16.16 -8.12
CA LYS A 12 17.80 15.59 -7.16
C LYS A 12 17.16 15.24 -5.83
N GLU A 13 15.87 15.13 -5.86
CA GLU A 13 15.15 14.64 -4.70
C GLU A 13 15.21 13.13 -4.69
N VAL A 14 15.46 12.58 -3.52
CA VAL A 14 15.47 11.13 -3.38
C VAL A 14 14.24 10.74 -2.57
N ILE A 15 13.37 9.98 -3.21
CA ILE A 15 12.17 9.49 -2.55
C ILE A 15 12.41 8.04 -2.20
N ILE A 16 12.41 7.75 -0.90
CA ILE A 16 12.64 6.40 -0.42
C ILE A 16 11.30 5.71 -0.25
N MET A 17 11.11 4.65 -0.98
CA MET A 17 9.89 3.84 -0.88
C MET A 17 10.12 2.72 0.10
N GLN A 18 9.19 2.54 0.99
CA GLN A 18 9.26 1.48 1.99
C GLN A 18 8.27 0.39 1.66
N MET A 19 8.51 -0.79 2.18
CA MET A 19 7.64 -1.92 1.93
C MET A 19 6.60 -2.00 3.04
N TYR A 20 5.34 -2.06 2.64
CA TYR A 20 4.22 -2.15 3.58
C TYR A 20 3.39 -3.38 3.28
N GLU A 21 3.05 -4.08 4.34
CA GLU A 21 2.06 -5.14 4.24
C GLU A 21 0.68 -4.51 4.48
N VAL A 22 -0.20 -4.62 3.50
CA VAL A 22 -1.51 -4.01 3.59
C VAL A 22 -2.58 -5.07 3.64
N THR A 23 -3.60 -4.80 4.43
CA THR A 23 -4.69 -5.76 4.64
C THR A 23 -6.00 -5.01 4.62
N ALA A 24 -6.98 -5.57 3.94
CA ALA A 24 -8.34 -5.04 3.93
C ALA A 24 -9.27 -6.04 4.59
N LEU A 25 -10.13 -5.53 5.45
CA LEU A 25 -11.08 -6.36 6.17
C LEU A 25 -12.45 -6.28 5.53
N ALA A 26 -13.27 -7.28 5.80
CA ALA A 26 -14.63 -7.30 5.29
C ALA A 26 -15.43 -6.12 5.86
N PRO A 27 -16.45 -5.66 5.12
CA PRO A 27 -17.24 -4.52 5.59
C PRO A 27 -17.94 -4.78 6.93
N GLU A 28 -18.27 -6.02 7.21
CA GLU A 28 -19.06 -6.33 8.38
C GLU A 28 -18.34 -7.08 9.47
N GLY A 29 -17.04 -7.25 9.36
CA GLY A 29 -16.36 -8.01 10.39
C GLY A 29 -14.86 -8.00 10.24
N PRO A 30 -14.17 -8.74 11.10
CA PRO A 30 -12.71 -8.76 11.11
C PRO A 30 -12.08 -9.68 10.08
N LYS A 31 -12.87 -10.26 9.21
CA LYS A 31 -12.33 -11.20 8.22
C LYS A 31 -11.52 -10.46 7.17
N GLU A 32 -10.34 -10.98 6.86
CA GLU A 32 -9.50 -10.40 5.82
C GLU A 32 -10.02 -10.80 4.45
N VAL A 33 -10.19 -9.81 3.58
CA VAL A 33 -10.65 -10.09 2.22
C VAL A 33 -9.57 -9.80 1.18
N TYR A 34 -8.48 -9.15 1.58
CA TYR A 34 -7.40 -8.85 0.66
C TYR A 34 -6.13 -8.56 1.44
N GLN A 35 -5.01 -9.03 0.93
CA GLN A 35 -3.72 -8.77 1.55
C GLN A 35 -2.67 -8.70 0.46
N ALA A 36 -1.74 -7.76 0.60
CA ALA A 36 -0.69 -7.58 -0.39
C ALA A 36 0.48 -6.85 0.25
N VAL A 37 1.61 -6.86 -0.46
CA VAL A 37 2.76 -6.08 -0.07
C VAL A 37 3.00 -5.06 -1.17
N ILE A 38 3.11 -3.80 -0.78
CA ILE A 38 3.31 -2.73 -1.75
C ILE A 38 4.42 -1.81 -1.28
N PHE A 39 4.98 -1.08 -2.24
CA PHE A 39 5.95 -0.04 -1.94
C PHE A 39 5.25 1.30 -1.87
N ALA A 40 5.57 2.10 -0.87
CA ALA A 40 4.95 3.39 -0.67
C ALA A 40 5.89 4.30 0.10
N GLU A 41 5.64 5.59 0.02
CA GLU A 41 6.46 6.56 0.72
C GLU A 41 6.16 6.55 2.22
N ASP A 42 4.90 6.32 2.56
CA ASP A 42 4.50 6.26 3.96
C ASP A 42 3.21 5.46 4.05
N GLU A 43 2.70 5.36 5.26
CA GLU A 43 1.52 4.56 5.53
C GLU A 43 0.29 5.07 4.77
N ASP A 44 0.13 6.39 4.73
CA ASP A 44 -1.03 6.96 4.03
C ASP A 44 -0.99 6.62 2.55
N ASP A 45 0.19 6.71 1.96
CA ASP A 45 0.34 6.36 0.56
C ASP A 45 0.03 4.88 0.32
N ALA A 46 0.47 4.03 1.25
CA ALA A 46 0.20 2.60 1.14
C ALA A 46 -1.30 2.34 1.17
N LEU A 47 -2.01 3.00 2.08
CA LEU A 47 -3.45 2.82 2.18
C LEU A 47 -4.18 3.34 0.95
N ASN A 48 -3.72 4.45 0.40
CA ASN A 48 -4.32 4.98 -0.82
C ASN A 48 -4.16 4.01 -1.99
N GLN A 49 -2.99 3.41 -2.12
CA GLN A 49 -2.76 2.44 -3.17
C GLN A 49 -3.64 1.21 -2.98
N LEU A 50 -3.79 0.77 -1.73
CA LEU A 50 -4.63 -0.37 -1.44
C LEU A 50 -6.08 -0.10 -1.82
N GLU A 51 -6.59 1.05 -1.43
CA GLU A 51 -7.97 1.39 -1.74
C GLU A 51 -8.21 1.45 -3.24
N LYS A 52 -7.25 1.99 -3.96
CA LYS A 52 -7.38 2.05 -5.41
C LYS A 52 -7.45 0.66 -6.02
N GLN A 53 -6.60 -0.25 -5.55
CA GLN A 53 -6.63 -1.61 -6.05
C GLN A 53 -7.93 -2.31 -5.73
N LEU A 54 -8.45 -2.10 -4.54
CA LEU A 54 -9.72 -2.71 -4.16
C LEU A 54 -10.85 -2.21 -5.03
N GLN A 55 -10.85 -0.91 -5.34
CA GLN A 55 -11.84 -0.35 -6.23
C GLN A 55 -11.75 -0.94 -7.63
N GLU A 56 -10.53 -1.05 -8.13
CA GLU A 56 -10.33 -1.57 -9.48
C GLU A 56 -10.78 -3.01 -9.61
N GLN A 57 -10.65 -3.77 -8.54
CA GLN A 57 -11.02 -5.17 -8.56
C GLN A 57 -12.45 -5.41 -8.08
N GLY A 58 -13.11 -4.35 -7.63
CA GLY A 58 -14.50 -4.48 -7.20
C GLY A 58 -14.65 -5.22 -5.90
N ILE A 59 -13.67 -5.13 -5.01
CA ILE A 59 -13.70 -5.82 -3.73
C ILE A 59 -14.33 -4.92 -2.67
N ALA A 60 -15.43 -5.37 -2.11
CA ALA A 60 -16.07 -4.65 -1.01
C ALA A 60 -15.24 -4.83 0.25
N HIS A 61 -14.99 -3.75 0.96
CA HIS A 61 -14.15 -3.81 2.15
C HIS A 61 -14.55 -2.76 3.16
N GLY A 62 -14.15 -2.98 4.39
CA GLY A 62 -14.29 -2.01 5.46
C GLY A 62 -12.95 -1.39 5.82
N MET A 63 -12.43 -1.76 7.00
CA MET A 63 -11.18 -1.18 7.48
C MET A 63 -9.99 -1.66 6.68
N CYS A 64 -9.07 -0.76 6.43
CA CYS A 64 -7.81 -1.09 5.78
C CYS A 64 -6.66 -0.78 6.73
N MET A 65 -5.62 -1.59 6.66
CA MET A 65 -4.47 -1.45 7.53
C MET A 65 -3.19 -1.55 6.71
N ALA A 66 -2.16 -0.83 7.15
CA ALA A 66 -0.85 -0.91 6.53
C ALA A 66 0.18 -1.00 7.63
N GLU A 67 1.16 -1.88 7.44
CA GLU A 67 2.18 -2.12 8.43
C GLU A 67 3.53 -2.18 7.74
N GLU A 68 4.48 -1.44 8.26
CA GLU A 68 5.82 -1.45 7.68
C GLU A 68 6.49 -2.79 7.93
N VAL A 69 7.06 -3.32 6.89
CA VAL A 69 7.71 -4.62 6.96
C VAL A 69 9.16 -4.51 7.42
#